data_b09bef94620b77d7c8c78a8bc1e08b78
#
_entry.id   b09bef94620b77d7c8c78a8bc1e08b78
#
_cell.length_a   1.000
_cell.length_b   1.000
_cell.length_c   1.000
_cell.angle_alpha   90.00
_cell.angle_beta   90.00
_cell.angle_gamma   90.00
#
_symmetry.space_group_name_H-M   'P 1'
#
loop_
_entity.id
_entity.type
_entity.pdbx_description
1 polymer ?
#
loop_
_entity_poly.entity_id
_entity_poly.type
_entity_poly.pdbx_seq_one_letter_code
_entity_poly.pdbx_strand_id
1 'polypeptide(L)'
;MSVNGPGVVVITGGSAGLGRALALSYCAPGITLGLIGRNAERLEAVAAECRARGAEIVTGYLDVRDAAALQAWIFDFDAQHPIDLLIANAGVASTLRSSDDWEGAGRTAEVVDTNLYGALHAVLPAIERMRDRRRGQIAIVSSLAGLRGMAISPAYCVSKAALLAYCDSVRPVLARDHIGISVVMPGFVRTAMSDVFPGNKPFMWSAEKAALFIKKRLTRRRVQIAFPFSLTLGLKLLRLLPATVADAILGLLFQIPRRNM
;
A
#
# COMPACT_ATOMS: atom_id res chain seq x y z
N MET A 1 -4.29 -26.40 1.45
CA MET A 1 -3.49 -25.15 1.47
C MET A 1 -2.19 -25.47 2.15
N SER A 2 -1.06 -25.26 1.48
CA SER A 2 0.26 -25.59 2.05
C SER A 2 0.48 -24.76 3.32
N VAL A 3 1.07 -25.35 4.32
CA VAL A 3 1.48 -24.75 5.60
C VAL A 3 2.48 -23.60 5.40
N ASN A 4 2.97 -23.39 4.17
CA ASN A 4 4.16 -22.61 3.80
C ASN A 4 3.89 -21.24 3.16
N GLY A 5 2.70 -20.62 3.32
CA GLY A 5 2.45 -19.27 2.76
C GLY A 5 2.24 -19.26 1.23
N PRO A 6 2.14 -18.06 0.60
CA PRO A 6 1.96 -17.93 -0.85
C PRO A 6 3.25 -18.27 -1.60
N GLY A 7 3.13 -19.06 -2.70
CA GLY A 7 4.24 -19.39 -3.59
C GLY A 7 4.47 -18.30 -4.66
N VAL A 8 3.42 -17.64 -5.10
CA VAL A 8 3.45 -16.60 -6.15
C VAL A 8 2.91 -15.29 -5.60
N VAL A 9 3.75 -14.25 -5.58
CA VAL A 9 3.41 -12.94 -5.01
C VAL A 9 3.67 -11.82 -6.01
N VAL A 10 2.68 -10.96 -6.23
CA VAL A 10 2.84 -9.74 -7.05
C VAL A 10 2.84 -8.52 -6.13
N ILE A 11 3.78 -7.58 -6.35
CA ILE A 11 3.93 -6.36 -5.55
C ILE A 11 4.04 -5.16 -6.47
N THR A 12 3.10 -4.21 -6.39
CA THR A 12 3.24 -2.92 -7.07
C THR A 12 4.05 -1.95 -6.22
N GLY A 13 4.85 -1.10 -6.87
CA GLY A 13 5.77 -0.19 -6.17
C GLY A 13 6.92 -0.94 -5.49
N GLY A 14 7.37 -2.06 -6.08
CA GLY A 14 8.41 -2.95 -5.54
C GLY A 14 9.83 -2.37 -5.53
N SER A 15 10.07 -1.23 -6.18
CA SER A 15 11.41 -0.68 -6.42
C SER A 15 12.02 0.09 -5.24
N ALA A 16 11.24 0.45 -4.20
CA ALA A 16 11.73 1.25 -3.08
C ALA A 16 10.89 1.08 -1.80
N GLY A 17 11.39 1.61 -0.69
CA GLY A 17 10.66 1.77 0.56
C GLY A 17 10.02 0.47 1.08
N LEU A 18 8.74 0.57 1.44
CA LEU A 18 7.98 -0.57 1.96
C LEU A 18 7.83 -1.69 0.92
N GLY A 19 7.62 -1.34 -0.37
CA GLY A 19 7.50 -2.34 -1.45
C GLY A 19 8.77 -3.15 -1.64
N ARG A 20 9.96 -2.51 -1.63
CA ARG A 20 11.26 -3.21 -1.64
C ARG A 20 11.39 -4.13 -0.41
N ALA A 21 11.08 -3.62 0.78
CA ALA A 21 11.19 -4.42 2.00
C ALA A 21 10.22 -5.62 1.99
N LEU A 22 9.01 -5.45 1.44
CA LEU A 22 8.07 -6.55 1.23
C LEU A 22 8.65 -7.58 0.24
N ALA A 23 9.15 -7.15 -0.92
CA ALA A 23 9.78 -8.03 -1.90
C ALA A 23 10.88 -8.88 -1.23
N LEU A 24 11.83 -8.23 -0.54
CA LEU A 24 12.91 -8.90 0.15
C LEU A 24 12.44 -9.85 1.26
N SER A 25 11.33 -9.53 1.92
CA SER A 25 10.77 -10.40 2.96
C SER A 25 10.17 -11.69 2.41
N TYR A 26 9.72 -11.69 1.14
CA TYR A 26 9.17 -12.89 0.48
C TYR A 26 10.22 -13.71 -0.27
N CYS A 27 11.39 -13.13 -0.57
CA CYS A 27 12.45 -13.84 -1.30
C CYS A 27 12.89 -15.11 -0.58
N ALA A 28 12.70 -16.24 -1.24
CA ALA A 28 13.18 -17.56 -0.81
C ALA A 28 13.16 -18.54 -2.01
N PRO A 29 13.91 -19.63 -1.99
CA PRO A 29 13.79 -20.67 -2.99
C PRO A 29 12.35 -21.19 -3.11
N GLY A 30 11.87 -21.37 -4.34
CA GLY A 30 10.51 -21.83 -4.63
C GLY A 30 9.44 -20.74 -4.56
N ILE A 31 9.81 -19.46 -4.42
CA ILE A 31 8.92 -18.33 -4.49
C ILE A 31 9.13 -17.59 -5.81
N THR A 32 8.02 -17.33 -6.53
CA THR A 32 8.01 -16.46 -7.70
C THR A 32 7.45 -15.08 -7.31
N LEU A 33 8.20 -14.00 -7.61
CA LEU A 33 7.79 -12.63 -7.35
C LEU A 33 7.58 -11.87 -8.65
N GLY A 34 6.38 -11.31 -8.84
CA GLY A 34 6.09 -10.28 -9.82
C GLY A 34 6.34 -8.90 -9.20
N LEU A 35 7.33 -8.17 -9.68
CA LEU A 35 7.66 -6.84 -9.16
C LEU A 35 7.33 -5.77 -10.19
N ILE A 36 6.46 -4.81 -9.83
CA ILE A 36 6.02 -3.75 -10.71
C ILE A 36 6.51 -2.40 -10.18
N GLY A 37 7.07 -1.56 -11.07
CA GLY A 37 7.54 -0.22 -10.73
C GLY A 37 8.00 0.57 -11.96
N ARG A 38 7.98 1.90 -11.86
CA ARG A 38 8.31 2.81 -12.97
C ARG A 38 9.81 2.95 -13.25
N ASN A 39 10.62 2.87 -12.19
CA ASN A 39 12.07 3.05 -12.32
C ASN A 39 12.73 1.69 -12.54
N ALA A 40 13.14 1.43 -13.77
CA ALA A 40 13.73 0.15 -14.19
C ALA A 40 15.01 -0.18 -13.43
N GLU A 41 15.93 0.77 -13.28
CA GLU A 41 17.21 0.56 -12.59
C GLU A 41 17.01 0.13 -11.13
N ARG A 42 16.16 0.86 -10.39
CA ARG A 42 15.87 0.50 -8.98
C ARG A 42 15.12 -0.82 -8.88
N LEU A 43 14.22 -1.10 -9.82
CA LEU A 43 13.46 -2.34 -9.81
C LEU A 43 14.38 -3.55 -10.07
N GLU A 44 15.29 -3.42 -11.05
CA GLU A 44 16.27 -4.47 -11.33
C GLU A 44 17.27 -4.68 -10.19
N ALA A 45 17.69 -3.61 -9.50
CA ALA A 45 18.53 -3.76 -8.31
C ALA A 45 17.83 -4.61 -7.23
N VAL A 46 16.53 -4.40 -7.00
CA VAL A 46 15.74 -5.22 -6.08
C VAL A 46 15.56 -6.64 -6.61
N ALA A 47 15.29 -6.78 -7.89
CA ALA A 47 15.14 -8.08 -8.54
C ALA A 47 16.43 -8.92 -8.43
N ALA A 48 17.59 -8.32 -8.67
CA ALA A 48 18.88 -8.98 -8.54
C ALA A 48 19.13 -9.45 -7.09
N GLU A 49 18.81 -8.61 -6.10
CA GLU A 49 18.93 -8.99 -4.68
C GLU A 49 17.99 -10.16 -4.32
N CYS A 50 16.78 -10.17 -4.88
CA CYS A 50 15.82 -11.25 -4.66
C CYS A 50 16.27 -12.57 -5.35
N ARG A 51 16.78 -12.50 -6.60
CA ARG A 51 17.34 -13.66 -7.31
C ARG A 51 18.52 -14.25 -6.56
N ALA A 52 19.39 -13.42 -6.00
CA ALA A 52 20.51 -13.87 -5.17
C ALA A 52 20.08 -14.63 -3.90
N ARG A 53 18.84 -14.47 -3.47
CA ARG A 53 18.22 -15.21 -2.35
C ARG A 53 17.44 -16.45 -2.83
N GLY A 54 17.51 -16.78 -4.11
CA GLY A 54 16.91 -17.96 -4.70
C GLY A 54 15.45 -17.82 -5.16
N ALA A 55 14.88 -16.61 -5.17
CA ALA A 55 13.55 -16.38 -5.70
C ALA A 55 13.58 -16.21 -7.23
N GLU A 56 12.52 -16.68 -7.89
CA GLU A 56 12.25 -16.37 -9.30
C GLU A 56 11.60 -14.99 -9.40
N ILE A 57 12.09 -14.13 -10.32
CA ILE A 57 11.63 -12.75 -10.43
C ILE A 57 11.23 -12.39 -11.85
N VAL A 58 10.01 -11.92 -12.00
CA VAL A 58 9.47 -11.27 -13.21
C VAL A 58 9.25 -9.80 -12.93
N THR A 59 9.85 -8.92 -13.71
CA THR A 59 9.73 -7.45 -13.54
C THR A 59 8.76 -6.86 -14.55
N GLY A 60 7.97 -5.86 -14.09
CA GLY A 60 7.10 -5.03 -14.94
C GLY A 60 7.46 -3.55 -14.79
N TYR A 61 8.02 -2.96 -15.87
CA TYR A 61 8.38 -1.54 -15.88
C TYR A 61 7.18 -0.69 -16.29
N LEU A 62 6.23 -0.54 -15.35
CA LEU A 62 4.93 0.05 -15.63
C LEU A 62 4.59 1.16 -14.64
N ASP A 63 3.84 2.14 -15.12
CA ASP A 63 3.12 3.08 -14.25
C ASP A 63 1.75 2.46 -13.90
N VAL A 64 1.43 2.39 -12.60
CA VAL A 64 0.14 1.85 -12.15
C VAL A 64 -1.06 2.67 -12.63
N ARG A 65 -0.84 3.89 -13.14
CA ARG A 65 -1.89 4.72 -13.75
C ARG A 65 -2.28 4.24 -15.14
N ASP A 66 -1.43 3.48 -15.81
CA ASP A 66 -1.76 2.85 -17.09
C ASP A 66 -2.52 1.54 -16.84
N ALA A 67 -3.85 1.66 -16.84
CA ALA A 67 -4.75 0.55 -16.56
C ALA A 67 -4.60 -0.61 -17.57
N ALA A 68 -4.46 -0.28 -18.86
CA ALA A 68 -4.39 -1.28 -19.91
C ALA A 68 -3.09 -2.08 -19.87
N ALA A 69 -1.95 -1.39 -19.75
CA ALA A 69 -0.65 -2.04 -19.63
C ALA A 69 -0.56 -2.89 -18.36
N LEU A 70 -1.10 -2.40 -17.24
CA LEU A 70 -1.07 -3.14 -15.98
C LEU A 70 -1.98 -4.38 -16.02
N GLN A 71 -3.17 -4.28 -16.61
CA GLN A 71 -4.07 -5.42 -16.81
C GLN A 71 -3.42 -6.49 -17.70
N ALA A 72 -2.85 -6.10 -18.83
CA ALA A 72 -2.18 -7.03 -19.74
C ALA A 72 -1.03 -7.76 -19.00
N TRP A 73 -0.17 -7.03 -18.30
CA TRP A 73 0.93 -7.62 -17.55
C TRP A 73 0.45 -8.61 -16.47
N ILE A 74 -0.62 -8.26 -15.73
CA ILE A 74 -1.15 -9.15 -14.67
C ILE A 74 -1.73 -10.42 -15.29
N PHE A 75 -2.42 -10.33 -16.43
CA PHE A 75 -2.98 -11.49 -17.10
C PHE A 75 -1.90 -12.41 -17.66
N ASP A 76 -0.86 -11.84 -18.30
CA ASP A 76 0.26 -12.61 -18.86
C ASP A 76 1.08 -13.28 -17.73
N PHE A 77 1.29 -12.56 -16.63
CA PHE A 77 1.98 -13.11 -15.46
C PHE A 77 1.15 -14.24 -14.82
N ASP A 78 -0.15 -14.03 -14.58
CA ASP A 78 -1.03 -15.01 -13.92
C ASP A 78 -1.22 -16.28 -14.76
N ALA A 79 -1.17 -16.16 -16.09
CA ALA A 79 -1.26 -17.31 -16.99
C ALA A 79 -0.08 -18.28 -16.83
N GLN A 80 1.11 -17.77 -16.51
CA GLN A 80 2.32 -18.55 -16.32
C GLN A 80 2.53 -18.90 -14.82
N HIS A 81 2.19 -17.99 -13.93
CA HIS A 81 2.39 -18.09 -12.50
C HIS A 81 1.11 -17.66 -11.77
N PRO A 82 0.17 -18.56 -11.50
CA PRO A 82 -1.12 -18.23 -10.85
C PRO A 82 -0.90 -17.51 -9.52
N ILE A 83 -1.32 -16.25 -9.44
CA ILE A 83 -1.05 -15.34 -8.32
C ILE A 83 -1.75 -15.81 -7.04
N ASP A 84 -0.99 -16.19 -6.01
CA ASP A 84 -1.54 -16.50 -4.68
C ASP A 84 -1.84 -15.25 -3.86
N LEU A 85 -0.96 -14.22 -3.98
CA LEU A 85 -1.07 -12.96 -3.25
C LEU A 85 -0.70 -11.77 -4.14
N LEU A 86 -1.63 -10.82 -4.28
CA LEU A 86 -1.32 -9.49 -4.84
C LEU A 86 -1.22 -8.45 -3.72
N ILE A 87 -0.14 -7.67 -3.70
CA ILE A 87 0.06 -6.53 -2.79
C ILE A 87 0.05 -5.23 -3.60
N ALA A 88 -1.08 -4.52 -3.57
CA ALA A 88 -1.20 -3.19 -4.15
C ALA A 88 -0.58 -2.16 -3.19
N ASN A 89 0.72 -1.87 -3.40
CA ASN A 89 1.52 -1.02 -2.50
C ASN A 89 1.95 0.30 -3.16
N ALA A 90 1.98 0.40 -4.48
CA ALA A 90 2.38 1.64 -5.16
C ALA A 90 1.60 2.85 -4.64
N GLY A 91 2.31 3.97 -4.48
CA GLY A 91 1.68 5.20 -4.02
C GLY A 91 2.66 6.36 -3.96
N VAL A 92 2.10 7.56 -3.86
CA VAL A 92 2.81 8.83 -3.68
C VAL A 92 2.17 9.60 -2.52
N ALA A 93 2.89 10.56 -1.97
CA ALA A 93 2.39 11.48 -0.97
C ALA A 93 2.55 12.92 -1.47
N SER A 94 1.58 13.76 -1.12
CA SER A 94 1.63 15.21 -1.26
C SER A 94 1.33 15.84 0.08
N THR A 95 1.99 16.94 0.40
CA THR A 95 1.74 17.72 1.61
C THR A 95 1.68 19.20 1.29
N LEU A 96 0.95 19.96 2.10
CA LEU A 96 1.01 21.40 2.08
C LEU A 96 2.41 21.87 2.52
N ARG A 97 3.00 22.76 1.74
CA ARG A 97 4.39 23.25 1.95
C ARG A 97 4.45 24.39 2.98
N SER A 98 3.36 25.16 3.07
CA SER A 98 3.19 26.27 4.00
C SER A 98 1.72 26.50 4.31
N SER A 99 1.43 27.42 5.24
CA SER A 99 0.05 27.83 5.57
C SER A 99 -0.73 28.45 4.40
N ASP A 100 -0.01 28.97 3.41
CA ASP A 100 -0.61 29.60 2.21
C ASP A 100 -0.67 28.64 1.01
N ASP A 101 -0.15 27.44 1.14
CA ASP A 101 -0.19 26.41 0.10
C ASP A 101 -1.54 25.68 0.12
N TRP A 102 -2.00 25.31 -1.06
CA TRP A 102 -3.22 24.52 -1.25
C TRP A 102 -3.00 23.45 -2.30
N GLU A 103 -3.52 22.25 -2.04
CA GLU A 103 -3.50 21.19 -3.04
C GLU A 103 -4.50 21.51 -4.16
N GLY A 104 -4.03 22.08 -5.26
CA GLY A 104 -4.84 22.30 -6.45
C GLY A 104 -5.22 21.00 -7.16
N ALA A 105 -6.11 21.09 -8.16
CA ALA A 105 -6.67 19.95 -8.88
C ALA A 105 -5.59 18.99 -9.43
N GLY A 106 -4.50 19.51 -10.01
CA GLY A 106 -3.42 18.69 -10.58
C GLY A 106 -2.70 17.83 -9.55
N ARG A 107 -2.33 18.40 -8.38
CA ARG A 107 -1.69 17.62 -7.29
C ARG A 107 -2.66 16.59 -6.70
N THR A 108 -3.93 16.98 -6.55
CA THR A 108 -4.97 16.06 -6.05
C THR A 108 -5.17 14.90 -7.02
N ALA A 109 -5.29 15.17 -8.32
CA ALA A 109 -5.45 14.14 -9.35
C ALA A 109 -4.25 13.17 -9.36
N GLU A 110 -3.01 13.67 -9.36
CA GLU A 110 -1.81 12.82 -9.34
C GLU A 110 -1.82 11.82 -8.17
N VAL A 111 -2.19 12.29 -6.97
CA VAL A 111 -2.23 11.45 -5.77
C VAL A 111 -3.37 10.44 -5.85
N VAL A 112 -4.56 10.86 -6.29
CA VAL A 112 -5.73 9.97 -6.39
C VAL A 112 -5.52 8.94 -7.50
N ASP A 113 -5.03 9.35 -8.67
CA ASP A 113 -4.77 8.46 -9.79
C ASP A 113 -3.73 7.39 -9.43
N THR A 114 -2.67 7.77 -8.72
CA THR A 114 -1.65 6.81 -8.32
C THR A 114 -2.11 5.90 -7.18
N ASN A 115 -2.65 6.49 -6.10
CA ASN A 115 -2.90 5.75 -4.86
C ASN A 115 -4.20 4.95 -4.88
N LEU A 116 -5.25 5.49 -5.52
CA LEU A 116 -6.57 4.86 -5.58
C LEU A 116 -6.73 4.10 -6.89
N TYR A 117 -6.74 4.81 -8.03
CA TYR A 117 -6.93 4.14 -9.31
C TYR A 117 -5.80 3.17 -9.63
N GLY A 118 -4.54 3.53 -9.38
CA GLY A 118 -3.40 2.63 -9.58
C GLY A 118 -3.48 1.36 -8.73
N ALA A 119 -4.02 1.43 -7.51
CA ALA A 119 -4.29 0.23 -6.71
C ALA A 119 -5.43 -0.59 -7.31
N LEU A 120 -6.52 0.04 -7.76
CA LEU A 120 -7.65 -0.66 -8.39
C LEU A 120 -7.27 -1.29 -9.73
N HIS A 121 -6.45 -0.61 -10.55
CA HIS A 121 -5.95 -1.17 -11.82
C HIS A 121 -5.14 -2.46 -11.62
N ALA A 122 -4.48 -2.62 -10.48
CA ALA A 122 -3.81 -3.88 -10.14
C ALA A 122 -4.78 -4.92 -9.54
N VAL A 123 -5.69 -4.48 -8.69
CA VAL A 123 -6.57 -5.35 -7.91
C VAL A 123 -7.66 -5.99 -8.77
N LEU A 124 -8.29 -5.21 -9.67
CA LEU A 124 -9.43 -5.68 -10.45
C LEU A 124 -9.08 -6.87 -11.38
N PRO A 125 -8.01 -6.81 -12.21
CA PRO A 125 -7.62 -7.95 -13.03
C PRO A 125 -7.17 -9.16 -12.20
N ALA A 126 -6.52 -8.94 -11.05
CA ALA A 126 -6.17 -10.04 -10.16
C ALA A 126 -7.41 -10.71 -9.54
N ILE A 127 -8.44 -9.93 -9.16
CA ILE A 127 -9.74 -10.48 -8.71
C ILE A 127 -10.34 -11.37 -9.79
N GLU A 128 -10.37 -10.92 -11.04
CA GLU A 128 -10.93 -11.69 -12.16
C GLU A 128 -10.25 -13.06 -12.23
N ARG A 129 -8.93 -13.12 -12.32
CA ARG A 129 -8.16 -14.37 -12.36
C ARG A 129 -8.34 -15.25 -11.11
N MET A 130 -8.39 -14.63 -9.93
CA MET A 130 -8.59 -15.35 -8.67
C MET A 130 -10.01 -15.94 -8.57
N ARG A 131 -11.03 -15.27 -9.12
CA ARG A 131 -12.41 -15.75 -9.15
C ARG A 131 -12.57 -16.99 -9.99
N ASP A 132 -11.94 -17.03 -11.18
CA ASP A 132 -11.98 -18.20 -12.07
C ASP A 132 -11.54 -19.48 -11.36
N ARG A 133 -10.51 -19.40 -10.50
CA ARG A 133 -9.99 -20.55 -9.74
C ARG A 133 -10.46 -20.61 -8.28
N ARG A 134 -11.33 -19.68 -7.88
CA ARG A 134 -11.91 -19.58 -6.52
C ARG A 134 -10.84 -19.63 -5.41
N ARG A 135 -9.69 -18.99 -5.64
CA ARG A 135 -8.56 -18.98 -4.72
C ARG A 135 -7.69 -17.74 -4.92
N GLY A 136 -7.32 -17.09 -3.82
CA GLY A 136 -6.39 -15.97 -3.85
C GLY A 136 -6.40 -15.16 -2.57
N GLN A 137 -5.48 -14.19 -2.53
CA GLN A 137 -5.43 -13.18 -1.47
C GLN A 137 -4.99 -11.85 -2.06
N ILE A 138 -5.62 -10.77 -1.60
CA ILE A 138 -5.31 -9.40 -1.99
C ILE A 138 -4.95 -8.62 -0.72
N ALA A 139 -3.89 -7.85 -0.79
CA ALA A 139 -3.51 -6.88 0.23
C ALA A 139 -3.44 -5.48 -0.40
N ILE A 140 -4.20 -4.54 0.14
CA ILE A 140 -4.17 -3.14 -0.31
C ILE A 140 -3.48 -2.30 0.76
N VAL A 141 -2.40 -1.61 0.38
CA VAL A 141 -1.66 -0.74 1.29
C VAL A 141 -2.29 0.65 1.30
N SER A 142 -3.09 0.88 2.33
CA SER A 142 -3.64 2.17 2.69
C SER A 142 -2.70 2.92 3.67
N SER A 143 -3.22 3.55 4.69
CA SER A 143 -2.49 4.25 5.76
C SER A 143 -3.40 4.47 6.96
N LEU A 144 -2.84 4.72 8.14
CA LEU A 144 -3.59 5.28 9.27
C LEU A 144 -4.19 6.65 8.95
N ALA A 145 -3.63 7.40 7.98
CA ALA A 145 -4.19 8.64 7.44
C ALA A 145 -5.56 8.45 6.76
N GLY A 146 -5.92 7.23 6.36
CA GLY A 146 -7.24 6.89 5.88
C GLY A 146 -8.30 6.78 6.99
N LEU A 147 -7.90 6.61 8.24
CA LEU A 147 -8.83 6.57 9.38
C LEU A 147 -9.33 7.97 9.76
N ARG A 148 -8.46 8.96 9.71
CA ARG A 148 -8.78 10.36 10.00
C ARG A 148 -7.94 11.27 9.11
N GLY A 149 -8.57 12.25 8.45
CA GLY A 149 -7.88 13.23 7.62
C GLY A 149 -6.91 14.08 8.44
N MET A 150 -5.80 14.43 7.82
CA MET A 150 -4.79 15.35 8.33
C MET A 150 -4.81 16.61 7.46
N ALA A 151 -4.88 17.79 8.07
CA ALA A 151 -4.91 19.07 7.34
C ALA A 151 -3.74 19.24 6.38
N ILE A 152 -2.59 18.68 6.72
CA ILE A 152 -1.36 18.80 5.95
C ILE A 152 -1.35 18.01 4.62
N SER A 153 -2.25 17.04 4.42
CA SER A 153 -2.19 16.13 3.26
C SER A 153 -3.59 15.65 2.83
N PRO A 154 -4.47 16.56 2.38
CA PRO A 154 -5.86 16.23 2.07
C PRO A 154 -6.02 15.16 0.99
N ALA A 155 -5.36 15.31 -0.17
CA ALA A 155 -5.46 14.36 -1.27
C ALA A 155 -4.97 12.94 -0.89
N TYR A 156 -3.88 12.87 -0.15
CA TYR A 156 -3.38 11.59 0.37
C TYR A 156 -4.40 10.92 1.29
N CYS A 157 -4.97 11.67 2.25
CA CYS A 157 -5.97 11.14 3.17
C CYS A 157 -7.20 10.63 2.43
N VAL A 158 -7.71 11.39 1.45
CA VAL A 158 -8.86 10.97 0.61
C VAL A 158 -8.55 9.68 -0.11
N SER A 159 -7.40 9.59 -0.80
CA SER A 159 -7.01 8.38 -1.54
C SER A 159 -6.92 7.15 -0.63
N LYS A 160 -6.38 7.31 0.58
CA LYS A 160 -6.21 6.20 1.54
C LYS A 160 -7.53 5.83 2.24
N ALA A 161 -8.42 6.79 2.50
CA ALA A 161 -9.75 6.52 3.04
C ALA A 161 -10.64 5.77 2.03
N ALA A 162 -10.58 6.12 0.76
CA ALA A 162 -11.31 5.43 -0.31
C ALA A 162 -10.93 3.94 -0.39
N LEU A 163 -9.64 3.61 -0.25
CA LEU A 163 -9.17 2.22 -0.21
C LEU A 163 -9.72 1.43 0.99
N LEU A 164 -9.92 2.06 2.16
CA LEU A 164 -10.55 1.41 3.31
C LEU A 164 -12.00 1.05 2.98
N ALA A 165 -12.77 2.01 2.48
CA ALA A 165 -14.16 1.81 2.09
C ALA A 165 -14.28 0.73 1.01
N TYR A 166 -13.40 0.75 -0.01
CA TYR A 166 -13.36 -0.28 -1.04
C TYR A 166 -13.14 -1.67 -0.46
N CYS A 167 -12.12 -1.86 0.39
CA CYS A 167 -11.84 -3.15 1.03
C CYS A 167 -13.02 -3.67 1.85
N ASP A 168 -13.68 -2.79 2.60
CA ASP A 168 -14.83 -3.18 3.42
C ASP A 168 -16.04 -3.60 2.56
N SER A 169 -16.25 -2.90 1.44
CA SER A 169 -17.37 -3.16 0.52
C SER A 169 -17.20 -4.47 -0.27
N VAL A 170 -16.00 -4.76 -0.78
CA VAL A 170 -15.78 -5.95 -1.63
C VAL A 170 -15.52 -7.22 -0.83
N ARG A 171 -15.11 -7.12 0.43
CA ARG A 171 -14.78 -8.27 1.28
C ARG A 171 -15.88 -9.34 1.33
N PRO A 172 -17.16 -9.03 1.62
CA PRO A 172 -18.21 -10.05 1.67
C PRO A 172 -18.49 -10.67 0.30
N VAL A 173 -18.25 -9.93 -0.78
CA VAL A 173 -18.41 -10.45 -2.16
C VAL A 173 -17.29 -11.45 -2.47
N LEU A 174 -16.03 -11.07 -2.24
CA LEU A 174 -14.86 -11.91 -2.51
C LEU A 174 -14.80 -13.17 -1.63
N ALA A 175 -15.35 -13.10 -0.41
CA ALA A 175 -15.42 -14.26 0.49
C ALA A 175 -16.23 -15.41 -0.10
N ARG A 176 -17.26 -15.14 -0.93
CA ARG A 176 -18.06 -16.16 -1.63
C ARG A 176 -17.22 -16.94 -2.66
N ASP A 177 -16.18 -16.31 -3.19
CA ASP A 177 -15.22 -16.89 -4.13
C ASP A 177 -13.94 -17.40 -3.45
N HIS A 178 -13.94 -17.51 -2.11
CA HIS A 178 -12.77 -17.92 -1.30
C HIS A 178 -11.53 -17.03 -1.46
N ILE A 179 -11.73 -15.78 -1.89
CA ILE A 179 -10.66 -14.78 -2.02
C ILE A 179 -10.61 -13.94 -0.75
N GLY A 180 -9.43 -13.92 -0.11
CA GLY A 180 -9.18 -13.07 1.04
C GLY A 180 -8.79 -11.66 0.62
N ILE A 181 -9.32 -10.63 1.32
CA ILE A 181 -8.83 -9.26 1.17
C ILE A 181 -8.39 -8.70 2.51
N SER A 182 -7.24 -8.06 2.50
CA SER A 182 -6.62 -7.41 3.67
C SER A 182 -6.34 -5.95 3.37
N VAL A 183 -6.69 -5.05 4.28
CA VAL A 183 -6.23 -3.66 4.22
C VAL A 183 -5.08 -3.48 5.20
N VAL A 184 -3.97 -2.95 4.69
CA VAL A 184 -2.77 -2.62 5.48
C VAL A 184 -2.78 -1.12 5.77
N MET A 185 -2.72 -0.76 7.03
CA MET A 185 -2.76 0.63 7.50
C MET A 185 -1.49 0.96 8.29
N PRO A 186 -0.38 1.26 7.63
CA PRO A 186 0.83 1.70 8.30
C PRO A 186 0.65 3.10 8.90
N GLY A 187 1.31 3.35 10.05
CA GLY A 187 1.69 4.69 10.45
C GLY A 187 2.95 5.13 9.71
N PHE A 188 3.85 5.86 10.38
CA PHE A 188 5.10 6.27 9.77
C PHE A 188 6.06 5.09 9.59
N VAL A 189 6.50 4.88 8.35
CA VAL A 189 7.52 3.91 7.96
C VAL A 189 8.68 4.68 7.35
N ARG A 190 9.91 4.42 7.78
CA ARG A 190 11.11 5.10 7.28
C ARG A 190 11.34 4.80 5.81
N THR A 191 10.96 5.73 4.96
CA THR A 191 11.03 5.68 3.48
C THR A 191 11.09 7.10 2.94
N ALA A 192 11.57 7.29 1.72
CA ALA A 192 11.55 8.59 1.05
C ALA A 192 10.15 9.23 1.00
N MET A 193 9.09 8.41 0.92
CA MET A 193 7.71 8.91 0.97
C MET A 193 7.41 9.57 2.33
N SER A 194 7.91 9.01 3.43
CA SER A 194 7.67 9.58 4.76
C SER A 194 8.41 10.91 4.96
N ASP A 195 9.49 11.15 4.22
CA ASP A 195 10.31 12.36 4.36
C ASP A 195 9.60 13.61 3.84
N VAL A 196 8.59 13.42 2.97
CA VAL A 196 7.72 14.50 2.48
C VAL A 196 6.89 15.13 3.60
N PHE A 197 6.56 14.36 4.66
CA PHE A 197 5.79 14.87 5.78
C PHE A 197 6.71 15.64 6.74
N PRO A 198 6.44 16.93 7.01
CA PRO A 198 7.23 17.71 7.98
C PRO A 198 6.90 17.31 9.42
N GLY A 199 7.80 17.72 10.34
CA GLY A 199 7.60 17.56 11.78
C GLY A 199 7.89 16.16 12.31
N ASN A 200 7.48 15.93 13.55
CA ASN A 200 7.71 14.69 14.26
C ASN A 200 6.88 13.52 13.67
N LYS A 201 7.51 12.38 13.57
CA LYS A 201 6.90 11.13 13.06
C LYS A 201 6.85 10.11 14.20
N PRO A 202 5.85 10.19 15.09
CA PRO A 202 5.81 9.36 16.29
C PRO A 202 5.72 7.88 15.93
N PHE A 203 6.42 7.05 16.71
CA PHE A 203 6.41 5.59 16.60
C PHE A 203 6.81 5.08 15.20
N MET A 204 7.73 5.77 14.52
CA MET A 204 8.22 5.36 13.19
C MET A 204 8.85 3.96 13.23
N TRP A 205 8.46 3.11 12.27
CA TRP A 205 9.06 1.79 12.09
C TRP A 205 10.03 1.79 10.91
N SER A 206 11.02 0.87 10.93
CA SER A 206 11.79 0.60 9.71
C SER A 206 10.92 -0.12 8.68
N ALA A 207 11.29 -0.02 7.40
CA ALA A 207 10.58 -0.70 6.32
C ALA A 207 10.62 -2.23 6.48
N GLU A 208 11.75 -2.77 6.93
CA GLU A 208 11.97 -4.20 7.17
C GLU A 208 11.06 -4.72 8.29
N LYS A 209 11.00 -4.00 9.44
CA LYS A 209 10.10 -4.34 10.55
C LYS A 209 8.65 -4.34 10.10
N ALA A 210 8.25 -3.32 9.33
CA ALA A 210 6.90 -3.21 8.80
C ALA A 210 6.58 -4.36 7.83
N ALA A 211 7.48 -4.68 6.90
CA ALA A 211 7.32 -5.76 5.94
C ALA A 211 7.15 -7.13 6.62
N LEU A 212 8.00 -7.46 7.58
CA LEU A 212 7.91 -8.72 8.34
C LEU A 212 6.60 -8.81 9.13
N PHE A 213 6.16 -7.71 9.74
CA PHE A 213 4.89 -7.66 10.45
C PHE A 213 3.71 -7.88 9.49
N ILE A 214 3.70 -7.19 8.35
CA ILE A 214 2.67 -7.32 7.31
C ILE A 214 2.62 -8.78 6.82
N LYS A 215 3.77 -9.35 6.40
CA LYS A 215 3.87 -10.73 5.94
C LYS A 215 3.26 -11.71 6.96
N LYS A 216 3.65 -11.61 8.24
CA LYS A 216 3.13 -12.47 9.32
C LYS A 216 1.61 -12.33 9.49
N ARG A 217 1.03 -11.14 9.28
CA ARG A 217 -0.41 -10.91 9.40
C ARG A 217 -1.16 -11.40 8.15
N LEU A 218 -0.58 -11.24 6.96
CA LEU A 218 -1.13 -11.75 5.70
C LEU A 218 -1.17 -13.29 5.68
N THR A 219 -0.14 -13.96 6.18
CA THR A 219 -0.13 -15.43 6.33
C THR A 219 -1.30 -15.92 7.21
N ARG A 220 -1.73 -15.09 8.19
CA ARG A 220 -2.90 -15.37 9.04
C ARG A 220 -4.22 -14.84 8.46
N ARG A 221 -4.24 -14.36 7.23
CA ARG A 221 -5.38 -13.76 6.53
C ARG A 221 -6.12 -12.69 7.34
N ARG A 222 -5.38 -11.88 8.12
CA ARG A 222 -5.98 -10.80 8.89
C ARG A 222 -6.59 -9.74 7.98
N VAL A 223 -7.85 -9.42 8.20
CA VAL A 223 -8.61 -8.44 7.39
C VAL A 223 -8.03 -7.04 7.51
N GLN A 224 -7.68 -6.61 8.72
CA GLN A 224 -7.08 -5.30 9.01
C GLN A 224 -5.71 -5.49 9.65
N ILE A 225 -4.70 -4.82 9.08
CA ILE A 225 -3.30 -4.86 9.53
C ILE A 225 -2.87 -3.43 9.80
N ALA A 226 -3.15 -2.93 11.00
CA ALA A 226 -2.83 -1.58 11.42
C ALA A 226 -1.68 -1.57 12.43
N PHE A 227 -0.75 -0.66 12.26
CA PHE A 227 0.41 -0.49 13.16
C PHE A 227 1.00 0.94 13.08
N PRO A 228 1.64 1.44 14.15
CA PRO A 228 1.75 0.83 15.47
C PRO A 228 0.41 0.88 16.23
N PHE A 229 0.25 0.00 17.21
CA PHE A 229 -1.02 -0.16 17.95
C PHE A 229 -1.45 1.13 18.64
N SER A 230 -0.53 1.81 19.33
CA SER A 230 -0.81 3.04 20.07
C SER A 230 -1.39 4.14 19.18
N LEU A 231 -0.77 4.39 18.02
CA LEU A 231 -1.25 5.39 17.06
C LEU A 231 -2.60 4.97 16.45
N THR A 232 -2.76 3.69 16.15
CA THR A 232 -4.03 3.15 15.62
C THR A 232 -5.17 3.34 16.61
N LEU A 233 -4.94 3.04 17.89
CA LEU A 233 -5.95 3.20 18.94
C LEU A 233 -6.29 4.67 19.13
N GLY A 234 -5.29 5.55 19.20
CA GLY A 234 -5.47 6.99 19.33
C GLY A 234 -6.35 7.57 18.22
N LEU A 235 -6.06 7.23 16.94
CA LEU A 235 -6.85 7.70 15.80
C LEU A 235 -8.28 7.14 15.79
N LYS A 236 -8.48 5.88 16.22
CA LYS A 236 -9.83 5.32 16.36
C LYS A 236 -10.65 6.05 17.44
N LEU A 237 -10.03 6.38 18.58
CA LEU A 237 -10.68 7.15 19.64
C LEU A 237 -10.99 8.59 19.18
N LEU A 238 -10.09 9.24 18.47
CA LEU A 238 -10.31 10.57 17.90
C LEU A 238 -11.54 10.64 16.97
N ARG A 239 -11.90 9.55 16.30
CA ARG A 239 -13.11 9.48 15.46
C ARG A 239 -14.42 9.52 16.24
N LEU A 240 -14.37 9.23 17.53
CA LEU A 240 -15.55 9.28 18.41
C LEU A 240 -15.79 10.69 18.98
N LEU A 241 -14.81 11.58 18.85
CA LEU A 241 -14.90 12.95 19.33
C LEU A 241 -15.57 13.86 18.30
N PRO A 242 -16.23 14.98 18.73
CA PRO A 242 -16.66 16.02 17.83
C PRO A 242 -15.51 16.52 16.94
N ALA A 243 -15.81 16.84 15.68
CA ALA A 243 -14.81 17.18 14.67
C ALA A 243 -13.84 18.28 15.13
N THR A 244 -14.37 19.35 15.73
CA THR A 244 -13.59 20.51 16.21
C THR A 244 -12.57 20.12 17.30
N VAL A 245 -12.95 19.22 18.20
CA VAL A 245 -12.06 18.74 19.26
C VAL A 245 -10.96 17.86 18.69
N ALA A 246 -11.32 16.95 17.79
CA ALA A 246 -10.35 16.08 17.12
C ALA A 246 -9.38 16.89 16.25
N ASP A 247 -9.86 17.94 15.56
CA ASP A 247 -9.02 18.82 14.73
C ASP A 247 -8.05 19.63 15.58
N ALA A 248 -8.47 20.14 16.74
CA ALA A 248 -7.57 20.84 17.68
C ALA A 248 -6.43 19.90 18.15
N ILE A 249 -6.73 18.65 18.51
CA ILE A 249 -5.73 17.65 18.91
C ILE A 249 -4.78 17.33 17.78
N LEU A 250 -5.30 17.08 16.56
CA LEU A 250 -4.46 16.78 15.39
C LEU A 250 -3.60 17.97 14.98
N GLY A 251 -4.10 19.20 15.11
CA GLY A 251 -3.36 20.43 14.83
C GLY A 251 -2.14 20.62 15.74
N LEU A 252 -2.16 20.08 16.95
CA LEU A 252 -0.99 20.05 17.83
C LEU A 252 0.06 19.01 17.37
N LEU A 253 -0.38 17.92 16.75
CA LEU A 253 0.51 16.81 16.33
C LEU A 253 1.07 16.99 14.92
N PHE A 254 0.26 17.58 14.00
CA PHE A 254 0.56 17.70 12.56
C PHE A 254 0.41 19.17 12.14
N GLN A 255 1.39 19.99 12.49
CA GLN A 255 1.38 21.40 12.16
C GLN A 255 1.75 21.61 10.69
N ILE A 256 0.95 22.44 9.99
CA ILE A 256 1.34 22.96 8.67
C ILE A 256 2.49 23.95 8.91
N PRO A 257 3.61 23.85 8.14
CA PRO A 257 4.70 24.79 8.29
C PRO A 257 4.23 26.24 8.11
N ARG A 258 4.66 27.14 9.00
CA ARG A 258 4.39 28.57 8.82
C ARG A 258 5.20 29.08 7.63
N ARG A 259 4.68 30.10 6.95
CA ARG A 259 5.45 30.82 5.92
C ARG A 259 6.72 31.39 6.57
N ASN A 260 7.90 31.05 6.04
CA ASN A 260 9.10 31.80 6.37
C ASN A 260 8.92 33.22 5.79
N MET A 261 8.80 34.21 6.67
CA MET A 261 8.83 35.64 6.27
C MET A 261 10.24 36.00 5.79
#